data_a1428fbcb1819d4c16c487a1b7230c0c
#
_entry.id   a1428fbcb1819d4c16c487a1b7230c0c
#
_cell.length_a   1.000
_cell.length_b   1.000
_cell.length_c   1.000
_cell.angle_alpha   90.00
_cell.angle_beta   90.00
_cell.angle_gamma   90.00
#
_symmetry.space_group_name_H-M   'P 1'
#
loop_
_entity.id
_entity.type
_entity.pdbx_description
1 polymer ?
#
loop_
_entity_poly.entity_id
_entity_poly.type
_entity_poly.pdbx_seq_one_letter_code
_entity_poly.pdbx_strand_id
1 'polypeptide(L)'
;MLRIAICDDEKLFRENIKKYVLKYLSEKDISSEIDMFNSGKELLGLGTDLLGYNIIFLDINMDEIDGIMTAHKIREYSMGIYIVFVTAYVNYSLEGYKVDATRYLLKNTINFGESIYECMDTILHKMNYIVLKKYF
;
A
#
# COMPACT_ATOMS: atom_id res chain seq x y z
N MET A 1 -12.47 3.41 10.76
CA MET A 1 -12.40 3.50 9.29
C MET A 1 -10.98 3.23 8.82
N LEU A 2 -10.84 2.34 7.86
CA LEU A 2 -9.54 1.98 7.32
C LEU A 2 -9.01 3.10 6.42
N ARG A 3 -7.79 3.56 6.64
CA ARG A 3 -7.20 4.62 5.82
C ARG A 3 -6.03 4.08 5.01
N ILE A 4 -6.09 4.30 3.71
CA ILE A 4 -5.15 3.74 2.74
C ILE A 4 -4.57 4.86 1.89
N ALA A 5 -3.25 4.84 1.70
CA ALA A 5 -2.57 5.72 0.76
C ALA A 5 -2.07 4.93 -0.43
N ILE A 6 -2.17 5.50 -1.62
CA ILE A 6 -1.62 4.94 -2.85
C ILE A 6 -0.67 5.97 -3.45
N CYS A 7 0.59 5.61 -3.55
CA CYS A 7 1.65 6.50 -4.03
C CYS A 7 2.32 5.93 -5.27
N ASP A 8 2.11 6.56 -6.42
CA ASP A 8 2.65 6.14 -7.71
C ASP A 8 2.65 7.36 -8.62
N ASP A 9 3.73 7.59 -9.36
CA ASP A 9 3.81 8.75 -10.25
C ASP A 9 2.98 8.60 -11.54
N GLU A 10 2.50 7.40 -11.83
CA GLU A 10 1.64 7.13 -12.98
C GLU A 10 0.17 7.08 -12.57
N LYS A 11 -0.61 8.03 -13.06
CA LYS A 11 -2.04 8.13 -12.75
C LYS A 11 -2.80 6.84 -13.07
N LEU A 12 -2.48 6.22 -14.20
CA LEU A 12 -3.15 4.99 -14.61
C LEU A 12 -2.98 3.89 -13.56
N PHE A 13 -1.77 3.74 -13.02
CA PHE A 13 -1.52 2.73 -12.01
C PHE A 13 -2.15 3.08 -10.67
N ARG A 14 -2.14 4.36 -10.27
CA ARG A 14 -2.84 4.78 -9.06
C ARG A 14 -4.31 4.39 -9.10
N GLU A 15 -4.96 4.67 -10.23
CA GLU A 15 -6.38 4.38 -10.39
C GLU A 15 -6.65 2.89 -10.48
N ASN A 16 -5.75 2.14 -11.09
CA ASN A 16 -5.87 0.69 -11.19
C ASN A 16 -5.77 0.02 -9.80
N ILE A 17 -4.81 0.43 -9.01
CA ILE A 17 -4.67 -0.06 -7.63
C ILE A 17 -5.93 0.28 -6.83
N LYS A 18 -6.38 1.53 -6.91
CA LYS A 18 -7.58 1.98 -6.21
C LYS A 18 -8.79 1.15 -6.59
N LYS A 19 -8.96 0.86 -7.87
CA LYS A 19 -10.08 0.06 -8.37
C LYS A 19 -10.13 -1.31 -7.69
N TYR A 20 -9.01 -2.01 -7.65
CA TYR A 20 -8.95 -3.34 -7.04
C TYR A 20 -9.12 -3.29 -5.52
N VAL A 21 -8.54 -2.30 -4.88
CA VAL A 21 -8.67 -2.12 -3.43
C VAL A 21 -10.12 -1.82 -3.06
N LEU A 22 -10.77 -0.92 -3.80
CA LEU A 22 -12.18 -0.60 -3.56
C LEU A 22 -13.09 -1.80 -3.77
N LYS A 23 -12.81 -2.61 -4.80
CA LYS A 23 -13.59 -3.83 -5.04
C LYS A 23 -13.50 -4.77 -3.84
N TYR A 24 -12.29 -4.98 -3.33
CA TYR A 24 -12.09 -5.81 -2.15
C TYR A 24 -12.88 -5.28 -0.95
N LEU A 25 -12.72 -3.99 -0.67
CA LEU A 25 -13.35 -3.37 0.50
C LEU A 25 -14.88 -3.39 0.40
N SER A 26 -15.41 -3.20 -0.80
CA SER A 26 -16.83 -3.27 -1.04
C SER A 26 -17.36 -4.67 -0.81
N GLU A 27 -16.68 -5.69 -1.31
CA GLU A 27 -17.08 -7.10 -1.11
C GLU A 27 -17.07 -7.50 0.35
N LYS A 28 -16.15 -6.93 1.14
CA LYS A 28 -16.03 -7.22 2.57
C LYS A 28 -16.84 -6.26 3.44
N ASP A 29 -17.52 -5.31 2.83
CA ASP A 29 -18.31 -4.29 3.55
C ASP A 29 -17.47 -3.53 4.58
N ILE A 30 -16.30 -3.08 4.15
CA ILE A 30 -15.35 -2.36 5.00
C ILE A 30 -15.35 -0.88 4.65
N SER A 31 -15.60 -0.03 5.64
CA SER A 31 -15.56 1.42 5.49
C SER A 31 -14.09 1.88 5.38
N SER A 32 -13.81 2.73 4.41
CA SER A 32 -12.44 3.15 4.14
C SER A 32 -12.35 4.55 3.56
N GLU A 33 -11.15 5.10 3.64
CA GLU A 33 -10.78 6.37 2.99
C GLU A 33 -9.47 6.12 2.25
N ILE A 34 -9.44 6.44 0.96
CA ILE A 34 -8.27 6.22 0.10
C ILE A 34 -7.79 7.56 -0.44
N ASP A 35 -6.54 7.90 -0.14
CA ASP A 35 -5.89 9.09 -0.66
C ASP A 35 -4.78 8.70 -1.63
N MET A 36 -4.62 9.47 -2.71
CA MET A 36 -3.63 9.19 -3.74
C MET A 36 -2.58 10.28 -3.81
N PHE A 37 -1.33 9.85 -4.00
CA PHE A 37 -0.16 10.72 -4.06
C PHE A 37 0.62 10.41 -5.32
N ASN A 38 1.18 11.43 -5.96
CA ASN A 38 1.92 11.25 -7.20
C ASN A 38 3.44 11.20 -7.02
N SER A 39 3.93 11.33 -5.79
CA SER A 39 5.35 11.24 -5.50
C SER A 39 5.61 10.91 -4.04
N GLY A 40 6.80 10.36 -3.77
CA GLY A 40 7.24 10.13 -2.40
C GLY A 40 7.35 11.42 -1.61
N LYS A 41 7.78 12.49 -2.27
CA LYS A 41 7.89 13.80 -1.66
C LYS A 41 6.55 14.34 -1.20
N GLU A 42 5.50 14.18 -2.01
CA GLU A 42 4.16 14.59 -1.66
C GLU A 42 3.64 13.82 -0.44
N LEU A 43 3.84 12.50 -0.46
CA LEU A 43 3.43 11.65 0.65
C LEU A 43 4.16 12.04 1.95
N LEU A 44 5.48 12.18 1.88
CA LEU A 44 6.29 12.53 3.05
C LEU A 44 6.02 13.95 3.55
N GLY A 45 5.50 14.81 2.69
CA GLY A 45 5.11 16.17 3.06
C GLY A 45 4.00 16.22 4.10
N LEU A 46 3.29 15.12 4.31
CA LEU A 46 2.26 15.03 5.35
C LEU A 46 2.84 15.05 6.76
N GLY A 47 4.14 14.74 6.91
CA GLY A 47 4.77 14.70 8.23
C GLY A 47 4.06 13.72 9.17
N THR A 48 3.67 14.17 10.34
CA THR A 48 3.00 13.31 11.34
C THR A 48 1.61 12.84 10.90
N ASP A 49 1.01 13.49 9.90
CA ASP A 49 -0.29 13.03 9.37
C ASP A 49 -0.17 11.68 8.67
N LEU A 50 1.04 11.26 8.29
CA LEU A 50 1.29 9.91 7.80
C LEU A 50 0.83 8.83 8.78
N LEU A 51 0.89 9.12 10.06
CA LEU A 51 0.52 8.15 11.10
C LEU A 51 -0.95 7.76 11.08
N GLY A 52 -1.77 8.52 10.35
CA GLY A 52 -3.19 8.20 10.19
C GLY A 52 -3.46 7.07 9.22
N TYR A 53 -2.48 6.64 8.42
CA TYR A 53 -2.68 5.57 7.45
C TYR A 53 -2.40 4.20 8.05
N ASN A 54 -3.24 3.23 7.67
CA ASN A 54 -3.05 1.83 8.06
C ASN A 54 -2.21 1.09 7.02
N ILE A 55 -2.41 1.41 5.74
CA ILE A 55 -1.77 0.73 4.62
C ILE A 55 -1.28 1.76 3.62
N ILE A 56 -0.07 1.58 3.11
CA ILE A 56 0.47 2.40 2.03
C ILE A 56 0.92 1.50 0.89
N PHE A 57 0.29 1.67 -0.27
CA PHE A 57 0.75 1.06 -1.52
C PHE A 57 1.74 2.02 -2.17
N LEU A 58 2.92 1.55 -2.50
CA LEU A 58 4.04 2.43 -2.83
C LEU A 58 4.82 1.89 -4.02
N ASP A 59 4.86 2.66 -5.11
CA ASP A 59 5.71 2.35 -6.24
C ASP A 59 7.17 2.61 -5.88
N ILE A 60 8.07 1.77 -6.37
CA ILE A 60 9.49 1.94 -6.12
C ILE A 60 10.10 2.95 -7.08
N ASN A 61 9.77 2.84 -8.36
CA ASN A 61 10.42 3.63 -9.40
C ASN A 61 9.70 4.96 -9.64
N MET A 62 10.08 5.97 -8.88
CA MET A 62 9.51 7.31 -8.95
C MET A 62 10.62 8.35 -9.07
N ASP A 63 10.27 9.55 -9.60
CA ASP A 63 11.20 10.67 -9.74
C ASP A 63 11.61 11.24 -8.38
N GLU A 64 12.78 11.86 -8.34
CA GLU A 64 13.39 12.50 -7.18
C GLU A 64 13.72 11.51 -6.07
N ILE A 65 12.72 11.08 -5.31
CA ILE A 65 12.90 10.12 -4.24
C ILE A 65 12.12 8.86 -4.60
N ASP A 66 12.79 7.71 -4.63
CA ASP A 66 12.14 6.46 -4.99
C ASP A 66 11.35 5.86 -3.82
N GLY A 67 10.61 4.79 -4.11
CA GLY A 67 9.76 4.14 -3.11
C GLY A 67 10.53 3.52 -1.96
N ILE A 68 11.73 3.02 -2.21
CA ILE A 68 12.56 2.43 -1.14
C ILE A 68 12.98 3.50 -0.14
N MET A 69 13.46 4.65 -0.63
CA MET A 69 13.81 5.77 0.24
C MET A 69 12.60 6.31 0.97
N THR A 70 11.47 6.39 0.28
CA THR A 70 10.21 6.82 0.89
C THR A 70 9.82 5.89 2.03
N ALA A 71 9.92 4.58 1.82
CA ALA A 71 9.59 3.59 2.84
C ALA A 71 10.53 3.70 4.06
N HIS A 72 11.83 3.91 3.84
CA HIS A 72 12.76 4.12 4.95
C HIS A 72 12.35 5.32 5.80
N LYS A 73 11.93 6.40 5.16
CA LYS A 73 11.49 7.59 5.88
C LYS A 73 10.16 7.36 6.60
N ILE A 74 9.24 6.60 6.01
CA ILE A 74 8.00 6.21 6.69
C ILE A 74 8.33 5.43 7.96
N ARG A 75 9.31 4.53 7.89
CA ARG A 75 9.69 3.74 9.06
C ARG A 75 10.31 4.57 10.19
N GLU A 76 10.83 5.74 9.89
CA GLU A 76 11.27 6.68 10.93
C GLU A 76 10.08 7.20 11.74
N TYR A 77 8.90 7.28 11.14
CA TYR A 77 7.67 7.71 11.82
C TYR A 77 6.91 6.55 12.47
N SER A 78 6.88 5.39 11.82
CA SER A 78 6.06 4.28 12.31
C SER A 78 6.52 2.94 11.77
N MET A 79 6.60 1.95 12.65
CA MET A 79 6.78 0.55 12.28
C MET A 79 5.45 -0.17 12.08
N GLY A 80 4.33 0.46 12.47
CA GLY A 80 3.03 -0.18 12.45
C GLY A 80 2.25 -0.05 11.15
N ILE A 81 2.68 0.84 10.24
CA ILE A 81 2.02 1.01 8.95
C ILE A 81 2.39 -0.17 8.04
N TYR A 82 1.39 -0.77 7.41
CA TYR A 82 1.65 -1.83 6.44
C TYR A 82 2.06 -1.21 5.11
N ILE A 83 3.25 -1.55 4.64
CA ILE A 83 3.79 -1.05 3.37
C ILE A 83 3.75 -2.17 2.34
N VAL A 84 3.15 -1.87 1.18
CA VAL A 84 3.07 -2.80 0.05
C VAL A 84 3.74 -2.13 -1.14
N PHE A 85 4.83 -2.71 -1.62
CA PHE A 85 5.46 -2.21 -2.84
C PHE A 85 4.72 -2.74 -4.06
N VAL A 86 4.44 -1.85 -5.01
CA VAL A 86 3.81 -2.19 -6.28
C VAL A 86 4.69 -1.63 -7.39
N THR A 87 5.39 -2.50 -8.11
CA THR A 87 6.40 -2.06 -9.06
C THR A 87 6.46 -2.95 -10.29
N ALA A 88 7.05 -2.44 -11.37
CA ALA A 88 7.32 -3.20 -12.58
C ALA A 88 8.64 -3.99 -12.49
N TYR A 89 9.44 -3.78 -11.45
CA TYR A 89 10.80 -4.33 -11.35
C TYR A 89 10.90 -5.37 -10.24
N VAL A 90 11.62 -6.47 -10.53
CA VAL A 90 11.73 -7.62 -9.62
C VAL A 90 12.93 -7.54 -8.67
N ASN A 91 13.87 -6.61 -8.88
CA ASN A 91 15.17 -6.61 -8.19
C ASN A 91 15.16 -6.00 -6.79
N TYR A 92 14.01 -5.52 -6.31
CA TYR A 92 13.95 -4.73 -5.08
C TYR A 92 13.38 -5.47 -3.88
N SER A 93 13.08 -6.76 -4.03
CA SER A 93 12.44 -7.52 -2.94
C SER A 93 13.27 -7.56 -1.66
N LEU A 94 14.60 -7.63 -1.78
CA LEU A 94 15.49 -7.62 -0.61
C LEU A 94 15.44 -6.27 0.12
N GLU A 95 15.36 -5.17 -0.63
CA GLU A 95 15.22 -3.85 -0.04
C GLU A 95 13.87 -3.70 0.67
N GLY A 96 12.81 -4.29 0.12
CA GLY A 96 11.51 -4.34 0.77
C GLY A 96 11.57 -5.05 2.11
N TYR A 97 12.35 -6.13 2.20
CA TYR A 97 12.57 -6.85 3.44
C TYR A 97 13.17 -5.93 4.51
N LYS A 98 14.13 -5.09 4.11
CA LYS A 98 14.82 -4.20 5.05
C LYS A 98 13.90 -3.14 5.66
N VAL A 99 12.81 -2.77 4.99
CA VAL A 99 11.83 -1.81 5.50
C VAL A 99 10.58 -2.48 6.03
N ASP A 100 10.64 -3.79 6.22
CA ASP A 100 9.52 -4.60 6.72
C ASP A 100 8.25 -4.42 5.88
N ALA A 101 8.40 -4.53 4.56
CA ALA A 101 7.26 -4.49 3.66
C ALA A 101 6.46 -5.77 3.79
N THR A 102 5.14 -5.64 3.79
CA THR A 102 4.23 -6.78 3.91
C THR A 102 4.21 -7.62 2.64
N ARG A 103 4.23 -6.97 1.49
CA ARG A 103 4.18 -7.62 0.18
C ARG A 103 4.94 -6.82 -0.85
N TYR A 104 5.31 -7.50 -1.90
CA TYR A 104 5.98 -6.94 -3.06
C TYR A 104 5.22 -7.43 -4.29
N LEU A 105 4.44 -6.55 -4.89
CA LEU A 105 3.55 -6.90 -6.01
C LEU A 105 4.11 -6.38 -7.33
N LEU A 106 4.00 -7.19 -8.37
CA LEU A 106 4.46 -6.82 -9.71
C LEU A 106 3.30 -6.27 -10.55
N LYS A 107 3.50 -5.08 -11.12
CA LYS A 107 2.48 -4.36 -11.89
C LYS A 107 2.01 -5.10 -13.14
N ASN A 108 2.92 -5.72 -13.86
CA ASN A 108 2.67 -6.25 -15.20
C ASN A 108 2.37 -7.74 -15.21
N THR A 109 1.56 -8.20 -14.26
CA THR A 109 1.15 -9.60 -14.21
C THR A 109 -0.33 -9.73 -14.54
N ILE A 110 -0.70 -10.87 -15.16
CA ILE A 110 -2.10 -11.17 -15.46
C ILE A 110 -2.94 -11.20 -14.19
N ASN A 111 -2.34 -11.66 -13.09
CA ASN A 111 -3.04 -11.86 -11.81
C ASN A 111 -2.92 -10.69 -10.86
N PHE A 112 -2.73 -9.47 -11.38
CA PHE A 112 -2.51 -8.31 -10.52
C PHE A 112 -3.67 -8.08 -9.55
N GLY A 113 -4.90 -8.16 -10.03
CA GLY A 113 -6.08 -7.99 -9.18
C GLY A 113 -6.16 -9.03 -8.08
N GLU A 114 -5.84 -10.28 -8.40
CA GLU A 114 -5.79 -11.37 -7.42
C GLU A 114 -4.70 -11.12 -6.38
N SER A 115 -3.55 -10.59 -6.81
CA SER A 115 -2.44 -10.26 -5.91
C SER A 115 -2.85 -9.18 -4.92
N ILE A 116 -3.57 -8.16 -5.37
CA ILE A 116 -4.10 -7.11 -4.50
C ILE A 116 -5.09 -7.72 -3.50
N TYR A 117 -5.99 -8.58 -3.98
CA TYR A 117 -6.98 -9.22 -3.12
C TYR A 117 -6.32 -10.03 -2.00
N GLU A 118 -5.37 -10.88 -2.37
CA GLU A 118 -4.62 -11.71 -1.41
C GLU A 118 -3.85 -10.84 -0.42
N CYS A 119 -3.24 -9.78 -0.91
CA CYS A 119 -2.50 -8.84 -0.07
C CYS A 119 -3.39 -8.19 0.97
N MET A 120 -4.54 -7.68 0.54
CA MET A 120 -5.52 -7.08 1.44
C MET A 120 -6.01 -8.08 2.48
N ASP A 121 -6.28 -9.32 2.03
CA ASP A 121 -6.72 -10.38 2.92
C ASP A 121 -5.69 -10.65 4.02
N THR A 122 -4.42 -10.74 3.63
CA THR A 122 -3.31 -10.97 4.56
C THR A 122 -3.22 -9.84 5.59
N ILE A 123 -3.27 -8.59 5.12
CA ILE A 123 -3.14 -7.43 6.01
C ILE A 123 -4.29 -7.36 6.99
N LEU A 124 -5.52 -7.52 6.50
CA LEU A 124 -6.69 -7.40 7.37
C LEU A 124 -6.78 -8.54 8.38
N HIS A 125 -6.28 -9.72 8.04
CA HIS A 125 -6.14 -10.79 9.02
C HIS A 125 -5.12 -10.43 10.10
N LYS A 126 -4.00 -9.84 9.71
CA LYS A 126 -2.98 -9.38 10.68
C LYS A 126 -3.54 -8.30 11.61
N MET A 127 -4.43 -7.48 11.11
CA MET A 127 -5.12 -6.46 11.90
C MET A 127 -6.30 -7.02 12.68
N ASN A 128 -6.59 -8.30 12.57
CA ASN A 128 -7.77 -8.96 13.12
C ASN A 128 -9.09 -8.39 12.64
N TYR A 129 -9.07 -7.65 11.56
CA TYR A 129 -10.26 -6.95 11.06
C TYR A 129 -11.29 -7.91 10.48
N ILE A 130 -10.83 -8.83 9.62
CA ILE A 130 -11.71 -9.82 8.99
C ILE A 130 -12.25 -10.81 10.02
N VAL A 131 -11.39 -11.24 10.95
CA VAL A 131 -11.77 -12.18 11.99
C VAL A 131 -12.91 -11.62 12.83
N LEU A 132 -12.83 -10.35 13.24
CA LEU A 132 -13.89 -9.69 13.98
C LEU A 132 -15.21 -9.67 13.19
N LYS A 133 -15.15 -9.41 11.91
CA LYS A 133 -16.33 -9.37 11.05
C LYS A 133 -17.00 -10.73 10.87
N LYS A 134 -16.26 -11.82 10.95
CA LYS A 134 -16.82 -13.17 10.82
C LYS A 134 -17.74 -13.56 11.96
N TYR A 135 -17.59 -12.95 13.11
CA TYR A 135 -18.38 -13.27 14.29
C TYR A 135 -19.55 -12.33 14.51
N PHE A 136 -19.68 -11.35 13.65
CA PHE A 136 -20.76 -10.37 13.70
C PHE A 136 -21.55 -10.31 12.40
#